data_289d2a8da0140bccb5b7685ef2b0d7dd
#
_entry.id   289d2a8da0140bccb5b7685ef2b0d7dd
#
_cell.length_a   1.000
_cell.length_b   1.000
_cell.length_c   1.000
_cell.angle_alpha   90.00
_cell.angle_beta   90.00
_cell.angle_gamma   90.00
#
_symmetry.space_group_name_H-M   'P 1'
#
loop_
_entity.id
_entity.type
_entity.pdbx_description
1 polymer ?
#
loop_
_entity_poly.entity_id
_entity_poly.type
_entity_poly.pdbx_seq_one_letter_code
_entity_poly.pdbx_strand_id
1 'polypeptide(L)'
;MIAKGKARTPYEFGVKVGIASTLKGNLILGARSFPNNPFDGHTLSEQLEQASILSNSAIKDVYVDLGYRGVDQHNPGVSIKHRGKYKSLTEKERRLLKRRQAIEPIIGHLKSDHRMNRCHLKGQEGDAIHAVLCAAGYNIRWLLRMIRKKGIRLYLTLIKALGLGRLLAEISATSHIERFKRGQSTASLA
;
A
#
# COMPACT_ATOMS: atom_id res chain seq x y z
N MET A 1 1.94 24.96 5.81
CA MET A 1 3.03 24.49 6.71
C MET A 1 2.39 23.61 7.76
N ILE A 2 2.87 22.39 7.92
CA ILE A 2 2.32 21.38 8.85
C ILE A 2 3.39 21.14 9.91
N ALA A 3 3.10 21.45 11.18
CA ALA A 3 3.99 21.15 12.29
C ALA A 3 3.83 19.66 12.70
N LYS A 4 4.90 18.89 12.75
CA LYS A 4 4.88 17.44 13.07
C LYS A 4 5.38 17.09 14.45
N GLY A 5 5.88 18.03 15.23
CA GLY A 5 6.46 17.77 16.56
C GLY A 5 7.67 16.82 16.55
N LYS A 6 8.28 16.56 15.39
CA LYS A 6 9.47 15.72 15.27
C LYS A 6 10.72 16.59 15.22
N ALA A 7 11.70 16.32 16.09
CA ALA A 7 12.94 17.08 16.19
C ALA A 7 13.72 17.19 14.87
N ARG A 8 13.67 16.16 14.02
CA ARG A 8 14.46 16.07 12.78
C ARG A 8 13.82 16.73 11.57
N THR A 9 12.49 16.82 11.52
CA THR A 9 11.72 17.50 10.46
C THR A 9 10.50 18.16 11.09
N PRO A 10 10.67 19.32 11.71
CA PRO A 10 9.60 19.97 12.48
C PRO A 10 8.44 20.44 11.61
N TYR A 11 8.69 20.73 10.33
CA TYR A 11 7.70 21.22 9.39
C TYR A 11 7.65 20.40 8.11
N GLU A 12 6.46 20.14 7.61
CA GLU A 12 6.22 19.66 6.25
C GLU A 12 5.39 20.69 5.49
N PHE A 13 5.74 20.84 4.21
CA PHE A 13 5.02 21.71 3.28
C PHE A 13 4.20 20.83 2.34
N GLY A 14 3.02 21.32 1.92
CA GLY A 14 2.14 20.61 1.02
C GLY A 14 0.73 20.42 1.59
N VAL A 15 -0.05 19.59 0.94
CA VAL A 15 -1.40 19.22 1.36
C VAL A 15 -1.39 17.88 2.09
N LYS A 16 -2.36 17.69 2.96
CA LYS A 16 -2.62 16.39 3.57
C LYS A 16 -3.22 15.46 2.51
N VAL A 17 -2.72 14.23 2.42
CA VAL A 17 -3.29 13.18 1.57
C VAL A 17 -3.76 12.03 2.46
N GLY A 18 -5.05 11.71 2.41
CA GLY A 18 -5.64 10.55 3.03
C GLY A 18 -5.53 9.33 2.10
N ILE A 19 -5.18 8.17 2.66
CA ILE A 19 -5.06 6.91 1.93
C ILE A 19 -5.96 5.87 2.59
N ALA A 20 -6.87 5.30 1.82
CA ALA A 20 -7.67 4.14 2.20
C ALA A 20 -7.18 2.89 1.46
N SER A 21 -6.95 1.80 2.17
CA SER A 21 -6.52 0.53 1.57
C SER A 21 -7.27 -0.66 2.14
N THR A 22 -7.33 -1.74 1.37
CA THR A 22 -7.88 -3.01 1.85
C THR A 22 -6.97 -3.60 2.92
N LEU A 23 -7.55 -4.11 4.01
CA LEU A 23 -6.81 -4.84 5.06
C LEU A 23 -6.18 -6.14 4.54
N LYS A 24 -6.81 -6.79 3.57
CA LYS A 24 -6.26 -7.97 2.88
C LYS A 24 -5.76 -7.55 1.51
N GLY A 25 -4.49 -7.77 1.23
CA GLY A 25 -3.90 -7.50 -0.08
C GLY A 25 -3.30 -6.11 -0.23
N ASN A 26 -3.61 -5.13 0.64
CA ASN A 26 -3.02 -3.78 0.61
C ASN A 26 -3.26 -3.02 -0.71
N LEU A 27 -4.40 -3.24 -1.35
CA LEU A 27 -4.84 -2.47 -2.53
C LEU A 27 -5.36 -1.12 -2.06
N ILE A 28 -4.95 -0.04 -2.69
CA ILE A 28 -5.44 1.31 -2.38
C ILE A 28 -6.83 1.48 -3.01
N LEU A 29 -7.82 1.79 -2.18
CA LEU A 29 -9.21 2.05 -2.59
C LEU A 29 -9.49 3.54 -2.76
N GLY A 30 -8.73 4.40 -2.10
CA GLY A 30 -8.92 5.85 -2.18
C GLY A 30 -7.64 6.59 -1.83
N ALA A 31 -7.42 7.70 -2.53
CA ALA A 31 -6.38 8.66 -2.27
C ALA A 31 -6.95 10.05 -2.51
N ARG A 32 -7.08 10.87 -1.47
CA ARG A 32 -7.71 12.17 -1.53
C ARG A 32 -6.82 13.24 -0.89
N SER A 33 -6.63 14.35 -1.56
CA SER A 33 -5.94 15.51 -1.02
C SER A 33 -6.92 16.39 -0.24
N PHE A 34 -6.45 16.93 0.88
CA PHE A 34 -7.21 17.81 1.75
C PHE A 34 -6.45 19.13 1.90
N PRO A 35 -6.98 20.24 1.37
CA PRO A 35 -6.38 21.55 1.54
C PRO A 35 -6.43 21.99 3.02
N ASN A 36 -5.60 22.93 3.38
CA ASN A 36 -5.59 23.55 4.72
C ASN A 36 -5.28 22.62 5.90
N ASN A 37 -4.79 21.40 5.63
CA ASN A 37 -4.41 20.42 6.65
C ASN A 37 -5.47 20.21 7.76
N PRO A 38 -6.70 19.80 7.43
CA PRO A 38 -7.74 19.58 8.42
C PRO A 38 -7.35 18.50 9.45
N PHE A 39 -8.02 18.49 10.60
CA PHE A 39 -7.86 17.41 11.58
C PHE A 39 -8.23 16.06 10.96
N ASP A 40 -7.52 14.99 11.33
CA ASP A 40 -7.70 13.66 10.72
C ASP A 40 -9.15 13.16 10.75
N GLY A 41 -9.82 13.38 11.88
CA GLY A 41 -11.22 13.00 12.05
C GLY A 41 -12.17 13.62 11.02
N HIS A 42 -11.93 14.86 10.62
CA HIS A 42 -12.77 15.56 9.65
C HIS A 42 -12.59 15.02 8.21
N THR A 43 -11.49 14.32 7.94
CA THR A 43 -11.21 13.77 6.60
C THR A 43 -11.82 12.37 6.39
N LEU A 44 -12.30 11.72 7.45
CA LEU A 44 -12.71 10.32 7.38
C LEU A 44 -13.96 10.10 6.51
N SER A 45 -14.98 10.94 6.67
CA SER A 45 -16.25 10.81 5.92
C SER A 45 -16.00 10.86 4.43
N GLU A 46 -15.29 11.90 3.96
CA GLU A 46 -14.97 12.06 2.55
C GLU A 46 -14.07 10.95 2.01
N GLN A 47 -13.18 10.42 2.83
CA GLN A 47 -12.30 9.31 2.46
C GLN A 47 -13.08 8.01 2.32
N LEU A 48 -14.06 7.76 3.20
CA LEU A 48 -14.94 6.59 3.15
C LEU A 48 -15.89 6.66 1.96
N GLU A 49 -16.43 7.83 1.66
CA GLU A 49 -17.24 8.07 0.47
C GLU A 49 -16.50 7.69 -0.81
N GLN A 50 -15.30 8.24 -1.01
CA GLN A 50 -14.45 7.93 -2.16
C GLN A 50 -14.17 6.42 -2.25
N ALA A 51 -13.79 5.80 -1.13
CA ALA A 51 -13.48 4.38 -1.09
C ALA A 51 -14.71 3.50 -1.38
N SER A 52 -15.90 3.91 -0.93
CA SER A 52 -17.16 3.22 -1.20
C SER A 52 -17.55 3.31 -2.69
N ILE A 53 -17.43 4.49 -3.30
CA ILE A 53 -17.68 4.69 -4.73
C ILE A 53 -16.74 3.83 -5.57
N LEU A 54 -15.42 3.90 -5.32
CA LEU A 54 -14.42 3.19 -6.10
C LEU A 54 -14.46 1.66 -5.92
N SER A 55 -14.88 1.17 -4.76
CA SER A 55 -15.03 -0.27 -4.52
C SER A 55 -16.41 -0.81 -4.90
N ASN A 56 -17.36 0.06 -5.25
CA ASN A 56 -18.77 -0.28 -5.46
C ASN A 56 -19.36 -1.13 -4.31
N SER A 57 -18.98 -0.79 -3.08
CA SER A 57 -19.31 -1.56 -1.89
C SER A 57 -19.48 -0.68 -0.66
N ALA A 58 -20.49 -0.95 0.15
CA ALA A 58 -20.66 -0.29 1.44
C ALA A 58 -19.55 -0.72 2.41
N ILE A 59 -18.87 0.26 3.00
CA ILE A 59 -17.82 0.03 4.00
C ILE A 59 -18.48 -0.11 5.37
N LYS A 60 -18.36 -1.30 5.97
CA LYS A 60 -18.94 -1.60 7.30
C LYS A 60 -17.96 -1.37 8.43
N ASP A 61 -16.71 -1.76 8.25
CA ASP A 61 -15.65 -1.69 9.27
C ASP A 61 -14.45 -0.92 8.75
N VAL A 62 -13.96 0.01 9.55
CA VAL A 62 -12.75 0.76 9.26
C VAL A 62 -11.78 0.71 10.44
N TYR A 63 -10.49 0.50 10.16
CA TYR A 63 -9.42 0.43 11.14
C TYR A 63 -8.52 1.65 10.96
N VAL A 64 -8.55 2.54 11.93
CA VAL A 64 -7.90 3.85 11.84
C VAL A 64 -6.89 4.08 12.97
N ASP A 65 -6.13 5.16 12.89
CA ASP A 65 -5.23 5.59 13.94
C ASP A 65 -5.98 6.36 15.04
N LEU A 66 -5.29 6.67 16.12
CA LEU A 66 -5.84 7.46 17.25
C LEU A 66 -6.25 8.88 16.86
N GLY A 67 -5.67 9.44 15.78
CA GLY A 67 -6.07 10.74 15.24
C GLY A 67 -7.55 10.81 14.78
N TYR A 68 -8.19 9.66 14.60
CA TYR A 68 -9.60 9.54 14.24
C TYR A 68 -10.54 9.27 15.44
N ARG A 69 -10.11 9.57 16.64
CA ARG A 69 -10.94 9.40 17.83
C ARG A 69 -12.12 10.38 17.83
N GLY A 70 -13.31 9.93 18.25
CA GLY A 70 -14.49 10.78 18.45
C GLY A 70 -15.30 11.08 17.19
N VAL A 71 -14.99 10.47 16.04
CA VAL A 71 -15.69 10.74 14.77
C VAL A 71 -16.80 9.73 14.45
N ASP A 72 -17.15 8.88 15.42
CA ASP A 72 -18.21 7.88 15.26
C ASP A 72 -19.55 8.52 14.90
N GLN A 73 -19.90 9.65 15.53
CA GLN A 73 -21.17 10.36 15.29
C GLN A 73 -21.30 10.92 13.86
N HIS A 74 -20.17 11.27 13.24
CA HIS A 74 -20.14 11.81 11.88
C HIS A 74 -20.19 10.72 10.79
N ASN A 75 -20.07 9.44 11.18
CA ASN A 75 -20.06 8.32 10.26
C ASN A 75 -21.04 7.21 10.71
N PRO A 76 -22.35 7.51 10.79
CA PRO A 76 -23.34 6.53 11.17
C PRO A 76 -23.34 5.37 10.18
N GLY A 77 -23.38 4.14 10.65
CA GLY A 77 -23.37 2.94 9.80
C GLY A 77 -21.98 2.36 9.52
N VAL A 78 -20.90 3.04 9.93
CA VAL A 78 -19.53 2.52 9.83
C VAL A 78 -18.96 2.25 11.23
N SER A 79 -18.51 1.03 11.46
CA SER A 79 -17.86 0.66 12.72
C SER A 79 -16.40 1.10 12.71
N ILE A 80 -16.07 2.15 13.47
CA ILE A 80 -14.71 2.71 13.56
C ILE A 80 -13.94 2.05 14.69
N LYS A 81 -12.82 1.41 14.35
CA LYS A 81 -11.96 0.64 15.25
C LYS A 81 -10.57 1.25 15.33
N HIS A 82 -10.16 1.61 16.53
CA HIS A 82 -8.84 2.19 16.81
C HIS A 82 -8.30 1.71 18.16
N ARG A 83 -7.02 1.98 18.44
CA ARG A 83 -6.37 1.52 19.69
C ARG A 83 -7.07 2.01 20.98
N GLY A 84 -7.74 3.16 20.95
CA GLY A 84 -8.50 3.65 22.12
C GLY A 84 -9.69 2.76 22.50
N LYS A 85 -10.21 1.95 21.58
CA LYS A 85 -11.28 0.96 21.80
C LYS A 85 -10.76 -0.47 22.03
N TYR A 86 -9.46 -0.65 22.24
CA TYR A 86 -8.81 -1.98 22.24
C TYR A 86 -9.44 -2.99 23.20
N LYS A 87 -9.90 -2.53 24.38
CA LYS A 87 -10.52 -3.40 25.39
C LYS A 87 -11.85 -3.98 24.94
N SER A 88 -12.64 -3.25 24.15
CA SER A 88 -13.95 -3.66 23.65
C SER A 88 -13.89 -4.47 22.35
N LEU A 89 -12.70 -4.59 21.72
CA LEU A 89 -12.53 -5.32 20.49
C LEU A 89 -12.40 -6.82 20.72
N THR A 90 -12.99 -7.60 19.84
CA THR A 90 -12.79 -9.05 19.76
C THR A 90 -11.34 -9.39 19.36
N GLU A 91 -10.90 -10.61 19.60
CA GLU A 91 -9.55 -11.05 19.24
C GLU A 91 -9.27 -10.93 17.72
N LYS A 92 -10.27 -11.25 16.90
CA LYS A 92 -10.19 -11.08 15.44
C LYS A 92 -9.96 -9.62 15.07
N GLU A 93 -10.69 -8.70 15.66
CA GLU A 93 -10.56 -7.26 15.41
C GLU A 93 -9.23 -6.71 15.90
N ARG A 94 -8.72 -7.19 17.02
CA ARG A 94 -7.37 -6.84 17.51
C ARG A 94 -6.28 -7.26 16.51
N ARG A 95 -6.40 -8.43 15.92
CA ARG A 95 -5.49 -8.89 14.85
C ARG A 95 -5.57 -7.99 13.61
N LEU A 96 -6.79 -7.60 13.21
CA LEU A 96 -7.00 -6.69 12.08
C LEU A 96 -6.48 -5.27 12.38
N LEU A 97 -6.66 -4.79 13.60
CA LEU A 97 -6.10 -3.51 14.03
C LEU A 97 -4.56 -3.50 14.00
N LYS A 98 -3.91 -4.61 14.40
CA LYS A 98 -2.47 -4.77 14.24
C LYS A 98 -2.06 -4.77 12.76
N ARG A 99 -2.87 -5.41 11.89
CA ARG A 99 -2.63 -5.44 10.45
C ARG A 99 -2.74 -4.06 9.77
N ARG A 100 -3.48 -3.11 10.35
CA ARG A 100 -3.54 -1.71 9.90
C ARG A 100 -2.14 -1.10 9.72
N GLN A 101 -1.16 -1.50 10.53
CA GLN A 101 0.21 -0.99 10.43
C GLN A 101 0.83 -1.20 9.04
N ALA A 102 0.28 -2.09 8.20
CA ALA A 102 0.70 -2.25 6.82
C ALA A 102 0.49 -0.99 5.95
N ILE A 103 -0.28 0.00 6.41
CA ILE A 103 -0.44 1.29 5.71
C ILE A 103 0.87 2.11 5.72
N GLU A 104 1.70 1.97 6.75
CA GLU A 104 2.94 2.74 6.87
C GLU A 104 3.94 2.43 5.75
N PRO A 105 4.25 1.15 5.45
CA PRO A 105 5.03 0.80 4.26
C PRO A 105 4.39 1.25 2.95
N ILE A 106 3.05 1.20 2.83
CA ILE A 106 2.35 1.69 1.63
C ILE A 106 2.63 3.18 1.43
N ILE A 107 2.48 3.99 2.48
CA ILE A 107 2.78 5.43 2.44
C ILE A 107 4.26 5.65 2.10
N GLY A 108 5.17 4.85 2.65
CA GLY A 108 6.58 4.87 2.30
C GLY A 108 6.80 4.66 0.79
N HIS A 109 6.20 3.62 0.21
CA HIS A 109 6.27 3.35 -1.23
C HIS A 109 5.62 4.44 -2.08
N LEU A 110 4.49 5.01 -1.66
CA LEU A 110 3.86 6.13 -2.35
C LEU A 110 4.81 7.34 -2.42
N LYS A 111 5.51 7.63 -1.33
CA LYS A 111 6.46 8.75 -1.27
C LYS A 111 7.73 8.48 -2.07
N SER A 112 8.35 7.30 -1.93
CA SER A 112 9.64 6.98 -2.56
C SER A 112 9.50 6.56 -4.02
N ASP A 113 8.60 5.63 -4.31
CA ASP A 113 8.52 4.97 -5.61
C ASP A 113 7.58 5.68 -6.58
N HIS A 114 6.56 6.38 -6.04
CA HIS A 114 5.51 7.05 -6.81
C HIS A 114 5.51 8.58 -6.64
N ARG A 115 6.56 9.14 -6.04
CA ARG A 115 6.81 10.58 -5.90
C ARG A 115 5.69 11.38 -5.19
N MET A 116 4.90 10.77 -4.34
CA MET A 116 3.86 11.47 -3.58
C MET A 116 4.42 12.55 -2.63
N ASN A 117 5.71 12.51 -2.33
CA ASN A 117 6.39 13.52 -1.52
C ASN A 117 6.61 14.87 -2.25
N ARG A 118 6.40 14.92 -3.57
CA ARG A 118 6.63 16.13 -4.38
C ARG A 118 5.64 16.23 -5.53
N CYS A 119 4.63 17.10 -5.38
CA CYS A 119 3.70 17.41 -6.45
C CYS A 119 4.32 18.46 -7.40
N HIS A 120 4.26 18.21 -8.70
CA HIS A 120 4.69 19.15 -9.74
C HIS A 120 3.49 19.84 -10.41
N LEU A 121 2.27 19.38 -10.14
CA LEU A 121 1.05 19.99 -10.61
C LEU A 121 0.69 21.17 -9.70
N LYS A 122 -0.01 22.15 -10.23
CA LYS A 122 -0.37 23.37 -9.49
C LYS A 122 -1.83 23.36 -9.06
N GLY A 123 -2.09 23.99 -7.92
CA GLY A 123 -3.43 24.19 -7.38
C GLY A 123 -4.03 22.94 -6.74
N GLN A 124 -5.22 23.09 -6.20
CA GLN A 124 -5.92 22.00 -5.48
C GLN A 124 -6.26 20.81 -6.38
N GLU A 125 -6.64 21.07 -7.63
CA GLU A 125 -6.90 20.03 -8.62
C GLU A 125 -5.62 19.24 -8.94
N GLY A 126 -4.49 19.95 -9.09
CA GLY A 126 -3.19 19.32 -9.29
C GLY A 126 -2.81 18.40 -8.15
N ASP A 127 -3.03 18.82 -6.90
CA ASP A 127 -2.79 17.98 -5.73
C ASP A 127 -3.71 16.75 -5.68
N ALA A 128 -4.99 16.91 -6.06
CA ALA A 128 -5.96 15.81 -6.11
C ALA A 128 -5.59 14.78 -7.18
N ILE A 129 -5.29 15.23 -8.39
CA ILE A 129 -4.86 14.38 -9.50
C ILE A 129 -3.56 13.65 -9.14
N HIS A 130 -2.59 14.36 -8.56
CA HIS A 130 -1.32 13.78 -8.15
C HIS A 130 -1.51 12.65 -7.13
N ALA A 131 -2.35 12.85 -6.12
CA ALA A 131 -2.66 11.82 -5.12
C ALA A 131 -3.24 10.54 -5.77
N VAL A 132 -4.20 10.72 -6.69
CA VAL A 132 -4.83 9.60 -7.42
C VAL A 132 -3.82 8.89 -8.32
N LEU A 133 -2.99 9.62 -9.07
CA LEU A 133 -1.98 9.03 -9.95
C LEU A 133 -0.93 8.23 -9.17
N CYS A 134 -0.48 8.71 -8.02
CA CYS A 134 0.43 7.97 -7.14
C CYS A 134 -0.20 6.65 -6.64
N ALA A 135 -1.47 6.70 -6.25
CA ALA A 135 -2.21 5.51 -5.82
C ALA A 135 -2.43 4.52 -6.97
N ALA A 136 -2.76 5.02 -8.17
CA ALA A 136 -2.90 4.20 -9.37
C ALA A 136 -1.59 3.50 -9.74
N GLY A 137 -0.46 4.22 -9.73
CA GLY A 137 0.87 3.65 -9.96
C GLY A 137 1.21 2.53 -8.98
N TYR A 138 0.92 2.73 -7.68
CA TYR A 138 1.09 1.70 -6.66
C TYR A 138 0.23 0.46 -6.97
N ASN A 139 -1.04 0.65 -7.29
CA ASN A 139 -1.98 -0.44 -7.59
C ASN A 139 -1.59 -1.21 -8.86
N ILE A 140 -1.14 -0.52 -9.91
CA ILE A 140 -0.63 -1.17 -11.14
C ILE A 140 0.59 -2.04 -10.80
N ARG A 141 1.55 -1.52 -10.05
CA ARG A 141 2.72 -2.30 -9.62
C ARG A 141 2.33 -3.49 -8.75
N TRP A 142 1.35 -3.32 -7.87
CA TRP A 142 0.79 -4.40 -7.06
C TRP A 142 0.13 -5.47 -7.95
N LEU A 143 -0.69 -5.07 -8.94
CA LEU A 143 -1.36 -5.97 -9.87
C LEU A 143 -0.34 -6.78 -10.69
N LEU A 144 0.68 -6.13 -11.24
CA LEU A 144 1.75 -6.79 -12.01
C LEU A 144 2.48 -7.84 -11.17
N ARG A 145 2.76 -7.54 -9.89
CA ARG A 145 3.34 -8.53 -8.95
C ARG A 145 2.40 -9.73 -8.73
N MET A 146 1.09 -9.48 -8.62
CA MET A 146 0.10 -10.55 -8.45
C MET A 146 -0.02 -11.42 -9.68
N ILE A 147 -0.05 -10.82 -10.88
CA ILE A 147 -0.06 -11.53 -12.17
C ILE A 147 1.18 -12.41 -12.29
N ARG A 148 2.36 -11.85 -12.04
CA ARG A 148 3.62 -12.61 -12.08
C ARG A 148 3.60 -13.78 -11.09
N LYS A 149 3.15 -13.55 -9.87
CA LYS A 149 3.09 -14.60 -8.83
C LYS A 149 2.11 -15.73 -9.20
N LYS A 150 0.96 -15.41 -9.77
CA LYS A 150 -0.01 -16.41 -10.24
C LYS A 150 0.51 -17.15 -11.47
N GLY A 151 1.10 -16.44 -12.42
CA GLY A 151 1.70 -17.03 -13.63
C GLY A 151 2.82 -18.03 -13.32
N ILE A 152 3.72 -17.66 -12.39
CA ILE A 152 4.78 -18.59 -11.92
C ILE A 152 4.16 -19.83 -11.25
N ARG A 153 3.13 -19.67 -10.43
CA ARG A 153 2.45 -20.83 -9.81
C ARG A 153 1.82 -21.75 -10.84
N LEU A 154 1.11 -21.18 -11.82
CA LEU A 154 0.50 -21.95 -12.90
C LEU A 154 1.57 -22.71 -13.71
N TYR A 155 2.65 -22.03 -14.07
CA TYR A 155 3.78 -22.60 -14.78
C TYR A 155 4.41 -23.78 -14.01
N LEU A 156 4.70 -23.60 -12.70
CA LEU A 156 5.24 -24.67 -11.85
C LEU A 156 4.28 -25.87 -11.70
N THR A 157 2.97 -25.59 -11.65
CA THR A 157 1.95 -26.64 -11.58
C THR A 157 1.90 -27.46 -12.87
N LEU A 158 1.93 -26.79 -14.02
CA LEU A 158 1.99 -27.44 -15.35
C LEU A 158 3.24 -28.30 -15.49
N ILE A 159 4.40 -27.81 -15.10
CA ILE A 159 5.66 -28.57 -15.16
C ILE A 159 5.60 -29.82 -14.28
N LYS A 160 5.05 -29.70 -13.07
CA LYS A 160 4.84 -30.84 -12.19
C LYS A 160 3.87 -31.86 -12.80
N ALA A 161 2.74 -31.40 -13.36
CA ALA A 161 1.74 -32.24 -13.97
C ALA A 161 2.26 -32.99 -15.21
N LEU A 162 3.15 -32.36 -15.99
CA LEU A 162 3.79 -32.94 -17.17
C LEU A 162 5.00 -33.84 -16.84
N GLY A 163 5.35 -33.99 -15.56
CA GLY A 163 6.53 -34.79 -15.14
C GLY A 163 7.89 -34.17 -15.51
N LEU A 164 7.89 -32.94 -16.03
CA LEU A 164 9.09 -32.23 -16.52
C LEU A 164 9.97 -31.64 -15.39
N GLY A 165 9.68 -31.95 -14.14
CA GLY A 165 10.43 -31.43 -12.99
C GLY A 165 11.92 -31.80 -12.98
N ARG A 166 12.26 -33.01 -13.51
CA ARG A 166 13.66 -33.43 -13.69
C ARG A 166 14.40 -32.60 -14.72
N LEU A 167 13.76 -32.30 -15.84
CA LEU A 167 14.34 -31.51 -16.94
C LEU A 167 14.68 -30.07 -16.49
N LEU A 168 13.86 -29.48 -15.64
CA LEU A 168 14.15 -28.15 -15.06
C LEU A 168 15.31 -28.18 -14.06
N ALA A 169 15.46 -29.23 -13.29
CA ALA A 169 16.59 -29.38 -12.39
C ALA A 169 17.92 -29.47 -13.17
N GLU A 170 17.92 -30.19 -14.30
CA GLU A 170 19.08 -30.27 -15.20
C GLU A 170 19.42 -28.96 -15.89
N ILE A 171 18.41 -28.22 -16.39
CA ILE A 171 18.61 -26.90 -17.00
C ILE A 171 19.11 -25.88 -15.96
N SER A 172 18.61 -25.94 -14.72
CA SER A 172 19.08 -25.08 -13.64
C SER A 172 20.53 -25.39 -13.24
N ALA A 173 20.91 -26.67 -13.20
CA ALA A 173 22.28 -27.10 -12.88
C ALA A 173 23.26 -26.68 -13.99
N THR A 174 22.90 -26.82 -15.26
CA THR A 174 23.74 -26.39 -16.39
C THR A 174 23.92 -24.89 -16.44
N SER A 175 22.88 -24.10 -16.15
CA SER A 175 22.99 -22.63 -16.12
C SER A 175 23.85 -22.13 -14.96
N HIS A 176 23.91 -22.81 -13.83
CA HIS A 176 24.81 -22.53 -12.71
C HIS A 176 26.26 -22.82 -13.06
N ILE A 177 26.52 -23.93 -13.78
CA ILE A 177 27.86 -24.32 -14.24
C ILE A 177 28.41 -23.32 -15.27
N GLU A 178 27.58 -22.85 -16.20
CA GLU A 178 27.98 -21.84 -17.18
C GLU A 178 28.28 -20.46 -16.55
N ARG A 179 27.49 -20.05 -15.55
CA ARG A 179 27.80 -18.82 -14.80
C ARG A 179 29.10 -18.92 -14.01
N PHE A 180 29.37 -20.08 -13.43
CA PHE A 180 30.63 -20.34 -12.72
C PHE A 180 31.83 -20.33 -13.64
N LYS A 181 31.74 -20.93 -14.83
CA LYS A 181 32.80 -20.92 -15.85
C LYS A 181 33.06 -19.51 -16.42
N ARG A 182 32.02 -18.68 -16.64
CA ARG A 182 32.21 -17.27 -17.05
C ARG A 182 32.85 -16.41 -15.96
N GLY A 183 32.55 -16.64 -14.69
CA GLY A 183 33.15 -15.93 -13.58
C GLY A 183 34.66 -16.23 -13.39
N GLN A 184 35.13 -17.42 -13.79
CA GLN A 184 36.53 -17.78 -13.74
C GLN A 184 37.34 -17.28 -14.95
N SER A 185 36.71 -17.08 -16.11
CA SER A 185 37.35 -16.58 -17.32
C SER A 185 37.70 -15.08 -17.29
N THR A 186 37.15 -14.32 -16.35
CA THR A 186 37.44 -12.87 -16.17
C THR A 186 38.47 -12.56 -15.09
N ALA A 187 39.01 -13.58 -14.40
CA ALA A 187 39.95 -13.40 -13.30
C ALA A 187 41.44 -13.65 -13.70
N SER A 188 41.74 -13.80 -14.98
CA SER A 188 43.12 -14.04 -15.46
C SER A 188 43.54 -13.00 -16.49
N LEU A 189 43.73 -11.75 -16.06
CA LEU A 189 44.51 -10.71 -16.73
C LEU A 189 44.60 -9.47 -15.81
N ALA A 190 45.56 -9.49 -14.93
CA ALA A 190 46.16 -8.31 -14.34
C ALA A 190 47.58 -8.67 -13.91
#